data_be4792fe554c9a567439bc8a130241da
#
_entry.id   be4792fe554c9a567439bc8a130241da
#
_cell.length_a   1.000
_cell.length_b   1.000
_cell.length_c   1.000
_cell.angle_alpha   90.00
_cell.angle_beta   90.00
_cell.angle_gamma   90.00
#
_symmetry.space_group_name_H-M   'P 1'
#
loop_
_entity.id
_entity.type
_entity.pdbx_description
1 polymer ?
#
loop_
_entity_poly.entity_id
_entity_poly.type
_entity_poly.pdbx_seq_one_letter_code
_entity_poly.pdbx_strand_id
1 'polypeptide(L)'
;MYNTPKSDKLIEYSKNFISSGANTLVFDLHKENPFFFFVESAKGSKIFDIDDNQYIDFLCGYGSLIFGHTYNLINLAIEKQLAKGLLFCFPTEAEVQLSKMLVDSSVFIDQVRFMSTGTEAVMSAV
;
A
#
# COMPACT_ATOMS: atom_id res chain seq x y z
N MET A 1 -21.70 -11.49 12.75
CA MET A 1 -20.99 -10.25 13.13
C MET A 1 -19.56 -10.67 13.41
N TYR A 2 -18.58 -10.00 12.85
CA TYR A 2 -17.16 -10.33 13.12
C TYR A 2 -16.84 -10.02 14.58
N ASN A 3 -16.01 -10.84 15.20
CA ASN A 3 -15.54 -10.64 16.57
C ASN A 3 -14.11 -10.13 16.51
N THR A 4 -13.85 -8.93 17.08
CA THR A 4 -12.59 -8.19 16.93
C THR A 4 -11.96 -7.78 18.28
N PRO A 5 -11.89 -8.66 19.28
CA PRO A 5 -11.44 -8.30 20.63
C PRO A 5 -9.97 -7.89 20.73
N LYS A 6 -9.10 -8.41 19.84
CA LYS A 6 -7.69 -8.00 19.79
C LYS A 6 -7.58 -6.62 19.13
N SER A 7 -8.31 -6.38 18.04
CA SER A 7 -8.37 -5.08 17.36
C SER A 7 -8.93 -3.99 18.29
N ASP A 8 -9.99 -4.29 19.05
CA ASP A 8 -10.57 -3.37 20.02
C ASP A 8 -9.58 -2.94 21.12
N LYS A 9 -8.80 -3.89 21.65
CA LYS A 9 -7.74 -3.60 22.62
C LYS A 9 -6.60 -2.79 22.00
N LEU A 10 -6.21 -3.13 20.79
CA LEU A 10 -5.10 -2.48 20.11
C LEU A 10 -5.43 -1.04 19.73
N ILE A 11 -6.68 -0.73 19.33
CA ILE A 11 -7.09 0.64 19.03
C ILE A 11 -7.07 1.51 20.28
N GLU A 12 -7.55 1.01 21.42
CA GLU A 12 -7.49 1.76 22.68
C GLU A 12 -6.04 2.03 23.10
N TYR A 13 -5.15 1.06 22.95
CA TYR A 13 -3.73 1.23 23.23
C TYR A 13 -3.05 2.23 22.28
N SER A 14 -3.36 2.15 20.99
CA SER A 14 -2.74 2.99 19.96
C SER A 14 -3.08 4.49 20.09
N LYS A 15 -4.22 4.84 20.70
CA LYS A 15 -4.60 6.23 21.00
C LYS A 15 -3.59 6.98 21.87
N ASN A 16 -2.75 6.26 22.61
CA ASN A 16 -1.68 6.87 23.41
C ASN A 16 -0.52 7.39 22.55
N PHE A 17 -0.40 6.96 21.29
CA PHE A 17 0.77 7.21 20.43
C PHE A 17 0.39 7.77 19.07
N ILE A 18 -0.81 7.44 18.59
CA ILE A 18 -1.28 7.82 17.24
C ILE A 18 -2.53 8.67 17.40
N SER A 19 -2.54 9.84 16.80
CA SER A 19 -3.72 10.70 16.76
C SER A 19 -4.91 9.91 16.21
N SER A 20 -6.04 9.91 16.92
CA SER A 20 -7.22 9.10 16.59
C SER A 20 -7.02 7.58 16.61
N GLY A 21 -5.84 7.08 17.05
CA GLY A 21 -5.55 5.64 17.21
C GLY A 21 -5.12 4.90 15.94
N ALA A 22 -5.27 5.50 14.74
CA ALA A 22 -4.75 4.91 13.51
C ALA A 22 -4.39 6.00 12.49
N ASN A 23 -3.35 5.75 11.72
CA ASN A 23 -2.88 6.66 10.67
C ASN A 23 -3.61 6.37 9.35
N THR A 24 -4.92 6.54 9.35
CA THR A 24 -5.75 6.38 8.16
C THR A 24 -6.84 7.43 8.12
N LEU A 25 -7.10 7.97 6.93
CA LEU A 25 -8.19 8.92 6.69
C LEU A 25 -9.48 8.24 6.21
N VAL A 26 -9.42 6.95 5.90
CA VAL A 26 -10.51 6.24 5.22
C VAL A 26 -11.56 5.74 6.16
N PHE A 27 -11.17 5.47 7.40
CA PHE A 27 -12.09 4.94 8.40
C PHE A 27 -12.24 5.96 9.52
N ASP A 28 -13.44 6.50 9.64
CA ASP A 28 -13.80 7.26 10.83
C ASP A 28 -13.77 6.31 12.02
N LEU A 29 -12.81 6.55 12.91
CA LEU A 29 -12.55 5.71 14.08
C LEU A 29 -13.57 5.93 15.21
N HIS A 30 -14.74 6.48 14.88
CA HIS A 30 -15.80 6.56 15.86
C HIS A 30 -16.28 5.15 16.24
N LYS A 31 -16.59 4.97 17.52
CA LYS A 31 -17.03 3.71 18.14
C LYS A 31 -18.19 3.00 17.44
N GLU A 32 -18.82 3.66 16.49
CA GLU A 32 -19.97 3.17 15.73
C GLU A 32 -19.60 2.52 14.39
N ASN A 33 -18.31 2.53 14.00
CA ASN A 33 -17.89 1.86 12.77
C ASN A 33 -17.60 0.37 13.05
N PRO A 34 -18.50 -0.55 12.68
CA PRO A 34 -18.33 -1.98 12.94
C PRO A 34 -17.25 -2.64 12.07
N PHE A 35 -16.58 -1.88 11.22
CA PHE A 35 -15.60 -2.37 10.24
C PHE A 35 -14.16 -1.97 10.56
N PHE A 36 -13.87 -1.51 11.78
CA PHE A 36 -12.50 -1.23 12.15
C PHE A 36 -11.81 -2.49 12.68
N PHE A 37 -10.70 -2.84 12.04
CA PHE A 37 -9.85 -3.97 12.44
C PHE A 37 -8.40 -3.70 12.03
N PHE A 38 -7.46 -4.36 12.70
CA PHE A 38 -6.05 -4.33 12.33
C PHE A 38 -5.72 -5.52 11.43
N VAL A 39 -5.14 -5.23 10.26
CA VAL A 39 -4.73 -6.28 9.32
C VAL A 39 -3.44 -6.92 9.78
N GLU A 40 -3.38 -8.24 9.78
CA GLU A 40 -2.18 -9.03 10.04
C GLU A 40 -1.52 -9.50 8.73
N SER A 41 -2.33 -9.98 7.80
CA SER A 41 -1.82 -10.51 6.53
C SER A 41 -2.81 -10.36 5.40
N ALA A 42 -2.33 -10.58 4.17
CA ALA A 42 -3.20 -10.56 2.99
C ALA A 42 -2.68 -11.50 1.91
N LYS A 43 -3.58 -12.09 1.11
CA LYS A 43 -3.25 -12.97 -0.01
C LYS A 43 -4.32 -12.94 -1.09
N GLY A 44 -3.92 -12.71 -2.35
CA GLY A 44 -4.84 -12.58 -3.48
C GLY A 44 -5.85 -11.46 -3.22
N SER A 45 -7.13 -11.77 -3.25
CA SER A 45 -8.22 -10.82 -2.96
C SER A 45 -8.64 -10.77 -1.48
N LYS A 46 -7.88 -11.36 -0.58
CA LYS A 46 -8.28 -11.51 0.82
C LYS A 46 -7.31 -10.82 1.75
N ILE A 47 -7.87 -10.22 2.82
CA ILE A 47 -7.13 -9.74 3.98
C ILE A 47 -7.58 -10.50 5.22
N PHE A 48 -6.67 -10.63 6.17
CA PHE A 48 -6.88 -11.31 7.45
C PHE A 48 -6.52 -10.34 8.56
N ASP A 49 -7.41 -10.21 9.53
CA ASP A 49 -7.15 -9.37 10.69
C ASP A 49 -6.39 -10.13 11.80
N ILE A 50 -5.97 -9.38 12.83
CA ILE A 50 -5.29 -9.95 13.99
C ILE A 50 -6.19 -10.84 14.85
N ASP A 51 -7.49 -10.84 14.60
CA ASP A 51 -8.51 -11.66 15.26
C ASP A 51 -8.88 -12.92 14.45
N ASP A 52 -8.11 -13.22 13.38
CA ASP A 52 -8.27 -14.36 12.48
C ASP A 52 -9.55 -14.31 11.59
N ASN A 53 -10.20 -13.15 11.48
CA ASN A 53 -11.30 -12.99 10.54
C ASN A 53 -10.75 -12.76 9.12
N GLN A 54 -11.50 -13.26 8.13
CA GLN A 54 -11.18 -13.10 6.71
C GLN A 54 -12.17 -12.15 6.04
N TYR A 55 -11.64 -11.23 5.22
CA TYR A 55 -12.41 -10.27 4.43
C TYR A 55 -12.02 -10.33 2.97
N ILE A 56 -12.92 -9.93 2.07
CA ILE A 56 -12.59 -9.67 0.67
C ILE A 56 -12.16 -8.21 0.57
N ASP A 57 -10.97 -7.97 0.05
CA ASP A 57 -10.43 -6.63 -0.14
C ASP A 57 -10.92 -6.02 -1.46
N PHE A 58 -11.89 -5.13 -1.37
CA PHE A 58 -12.37 -4.34 -2.51
C PHE A 58 -11.61 -3.01 -2.68
N LEU A 59 -10.76 -2.65 -1.71
CA LEU A 59 -9.99 -1.41 -1.77
C LEU A 59 -8.71 -1.58 -2.59
N CYS A 60 -8.05 -2.76 -2.46
CA CYS A 60 -6.85 -3.14 -3.22
C CYS A 60 -5.77 -2.06 -3.26
N GLY A 61 -5.47 -1.44 -2.10
CA GLY A 61 -4.49 -0.36 -1.99
C GLY A 61 -4.84 0.85 -2.86
N TYR A 62 -6.10 1.26 -2.89
CA TYR A 62 -6.65 2.31 -3.78
C TYR A 62 -6.43 2.00 -5.27
N GLY A 63 -6.52 0.72 -5.65
CA GLY A 63 -6.39 0.27 -7.02
C GLY A 63 -4.96 -0.03 -7.47
N SER A 64 -3.97 0.12 -6.61
CA SER A 64 -2.56 -0.19 -6.96
C SER A 64 -2.28 -1.69 -7.02
N LEU A 65 -3.05 -2.52 -6.30
CA LEU A 65 -2.86 -3.96 -6.21
C LEU A 65 -3.63 -4.71 -7.32
N ILE A 66 -3.29 -4.47 -8.58
CA ILE A 66 -3.96 -5.06 -9.75
C ILE A 66 -3.88 -6.60 -9.74
N PHE A 67 -2.77 -7.17 -9.27
CA PHE A 67 -2.56 -8.62 -9.18
C PHE A 67 -2.98 -9.23 -7.85
N GLY A 68 -3.53 -8.41 -6.93
CA GLY A 68 -3.84 -8.80 -5.57
C GLY A 68 -2.61 -8.87 -4.66
N HIS A 69 -2.87 -9.20 -3.40
CA HIS A 69 -1.84 -9.27 -2.37
C HIS A 69 -0.88 -10.45 -2.58
N THR A 70 0.38 -10.26 -2.24
CA THR A 70 1.43 -11.29 -2.24
C THR A 70 1.56 -12.06 -3.56
N TYR A 71 1.43 -11.36 -4.70
CA TYR A 71 1.61 -11.97 -6.00
C TYR A 71 3.07 -12.46 -6.18
N ASN A 72 3.23 -13.76 -6.42
CA ASN A 72 4.51 -14.45 -6.32
C ASN A 72 5.62 -13.83 -7.19
N LEU A 73 5.33 -13.46 -8.44
CA LEU A 73 6.34 -12.89 -9.34
C LEU A 73 6.84 -11.52 -8.86
N ILE A 74 5.95 -10.72 -8.27
CA ILE A 74 6.31 -9.42 -7.69
C ILE A 74 7.16 -9.63 -6.45
N ASN A 75 6.76 -10.55 -5.56
CA ASN A 75 7.52 -10.85 -4.34
C ASN A 75 8.94 -11.32 -4.67
N LEU A 76 9.10 -12.24 -5.62
CA LEU A 76 10.41 -12.72 -6.06
C LEU A 76 11.28 -11.59 -6.66
N ALA A 77 10.68 -10.66 -7.39
CA ALA A 77 11.41 -9.50 -7.93
C ALA A 77 11.88 -8.56 -6.81
N ILE A 78 11.01 -8.32 -5.81
CA ILE A 78 11.34 -7.51 -4.63
C ILE A 78 12.45 -8.18 -3.81
N GLU A 79 12.35 -9.47 -3.53
CA GLU A 79 13.38 -10.24 -2.80
C GLU A 79 14.75 -10.15 -3.47
N LYS A 80 14.81 -10.28 -4.79
CA LYS A 80 16.06 -10.11 -5.56
C LYS A 80 16.62 -8.69 -5.44
N GLN A 81 15.76 -7.68 -5.42
CA GLN A 81 16.19 -6.29 -5.29
C GLN A 81 16.63 -5.98 -3.85
N LEU A 82 15.96 -6.55 -2.83
CA LEU A 82 16.35 -6.42 -1.42
C LEU A 82 17.82 -6.83 -1.19
N ALA A 83 18.26 -7.92 -1.83
CA ALA A 83 19.65 -8.39 -1.74
C ALA A 83 20.68 -7.43 -2.36
N LYS A 84 20.25 -6.49 -3.22
CA LYS A 84 21.11 -5.48 -3.86
C LYS A 84 21.02 -4.11 -3.18
N GLY A 85 20.02 -3.90 -2.32
CA GLY A 85 19.69 -2.61 -1.70
C GLY A 85 18.46 -1.96 -2.32
N LEU A 86 17.82 -1.07 -1.57
CA LEU A 86 16.55 -0.44 -1.95
C LEU A 86 16.65 1.07 -2.15
N LEU A 87 17.56 1.73 -1.46
CA LEU A 87 17.65 3.19 -1.46
C LEU A 87 19.05 3.61 -1.93
N PHE A 88 19.09 4.29 -3.06
CA PHE A 88 20.32 4.82 -3.64
C PHE A 88 20.15 6.31 -3.93
N CYS A 89 21.23 7.08 -3.68
CA CYS A 89 21.29 8.50 -4.08
C CYS A 89 21.72 8.68 -5.54
N PHE A 90 21.77 7.60 -6.32
CA PHE A 90 22.21 7.59 -7.71
C PHE A 90 21.17 6.91 -8.59
N PRO A 91 21.11 7.24 -9.89
CA PRO A 91 20.22 6.58 -10.84
C PRO A 91 20.44 5.08 -10.90
N THR A 92 19.38 4.33 -11.19
CA THR A 92 19.43 2.88 -11.33
C THR A 92 18.95 2.46 -12.70
N GLU A 93 19.40 1.29 -13.17
CA GLU A 93 18.93 0.70 -14.43
C GLU A 93 17.41 0.44 -14.40
N ALA A 94 16.87 0.02 -13.27
CA ALA A 94 15.43 -0.24 -13.10
C ALA A 94 14.58 1.03 -13.35
N GLU A 95 15.07 2.19 -12.93
CA GLU A 95 14.41 3.48 -13.19
C GLU A 95 14.36 3.80 -14.69
N VAL A 96 15.47 3.58 -15.41
CA VAL A 96 15.54 3.80 -16.86
C VAL A 96 14.62 2.84 -17.61
N GLN A 97 14.62 1.56 -17.22
CA GLN A 97 13.75 0.55 -17.82
C GLN A 97 12.26 0.88 -17.61
N LEU A 98 11.87 1.27 -16.41
CA LEU A 98 10.48 1.67 -16.13
C LEU A 98 10.09 2.92 -16.93
N SER A 99 10.96 3.93 -17.01
CA SER A 99 10.73 5.14 -17.81
C SER A 99 10.49 4.79 -19.28
N LYS A 100 11.33 3.92 -19.83
CA LYS A 100 11.16 3.44 -21.21
C LYS A 100 9.81 2.73 -21.42
N MET A 101 9.44 1.84 -20.52
CA MET A 101 8.15 1.13 -20.62
C MET A 101 6.96 2.10 -20.61
N LEU A 102 7.01 3.17 -19.80
CA LEU A 102 5.97 4.18 -19.73
C LEU A 102 5.90 5.00 -21.02
N VAL A 103 7.04 5.45 -21.53
CA VAL A 103 7.11 6.18 -22.82
C VAL A 103 6.60 5.32 -23.97
N ASP A 104 7.04 4.06 -24.06
CA ASP A 104 6.60 3.13 -25.11
C ASP A 104 5.09 2.79 -25.02
N SER A 105 4.46 2.96 -23.86
CA SER A 105 3.05 2.62 -23.63
C SER A 105 2.07 3.64 -24.21
N SER A 106 2.50 4.85 -24.52
CA SER A 106 1.62 5.93 -24.98
C SER A 106 2.33 6.94 -25.86
N VAL A 107 1.69 7.31 -26.97
CA VAL A 107 2.18 8.37 -27.87
C VAL A 107 2.13 9.78 -27.29
N PHE A 108 1.55 9.94 -26.09
CA PHE A 108 1.42 11.22 -25.41
C PHE A 108 2.49 11.42 -24.33
N ILE A 109 3.39 10.46 -24.13
CA ILE A 109 4.43 10.52 -23.09
C ILE A 109 5.79 10.62 -23.77
N ASP A 110 6.43 11.76 -23.67
CA ASP A 110 7.79 11.97 -24.21
C ASP A 110 8.88 11.67 -23.17
N GLN A 111 8.64 12.06 -21.90
CA GLN A 111 9.58 11.90 -20.80
C GLN A 111 8.86 11.62 -19.49
N VAL A 112 9.55 10.97 -18.55
CA VAL A 112 9.00 10.60 -17.25
C VAL A 112 9.91 11.12 -16.13
N ARG A 113 9.30 11.64 -15.07
CA ARG A 113 9.94 11.94 -13.80
C ARG A 113 9.17 11.27 -12.67
N PHE A 114 9.88 10.50 -11.85
CA PHE A 114 9.28 9.85 -10.68
C PHE A 114 9.31 10.77 -9.46
N MET A 115 8.22 10.80 -8.72
CA MET A 115 8.05 11.53 -7.47
C MET A 115 7.48 10.60 -6.41
N SER A 116 7.65 10.96 -5.12
CA SER A 116 7.19 10.11 -4.01
C SER A 116 5.68 10.20 -3.76
N THR A 117 5.03 11.29 -4.20
CA THR A 117 3.57 11.51 -4.01
C THR A 117 2.95 12.13 -5.25
N GLY A 118 1.62 11.93 -5.40
CA GLY A 118 0.86 12.58 -6.47
C GLY A 118 0.91 14.12 -6.39
N THR A 119 0.91 14.69 -5.19
CA THR A 119 1.03 16.13 -4.99
C THR A 119 2.36 16.66 -5.51
N GLU A 120 3.47 16.00 -5.19
CA GLU A 120 4.80 16.35 -5.70
C GLU A 120 4.88 16.20 -7.22
N ALA A 121 4.25 15.15 -7.78
CA ALA A 121 4.20 14.94 -9.22
C ALA A 121 3.48 16.10 -9.93
N VAL A 122 2.29 16.48 -9.44
CA VAL A 122 1.53 17.62 -9.99
C VAL A 122 2.30 18.92 -9.85
N MET A 123 2.89 19.22 -8.68
CA MET A 123 3.71 20.41 -8.47
C MET A 123 4.95 20.48 -9.37
N SER A 124 5.48 19.33 -9.78
CA SER A 124 6.65 19.27 -10.67
C SER A 124 6.28 19.33 -12.15
N ALA A 125 5.02 19.09 -12.50
CA ALA A 125 4.53 19.12 -13.87
C ALA A 125 4.07 20.51 -14.32
N VAL A 126 3.83 21.43 -13.38
CA VAL A 126 3.43 22.83 -13.59
C VAL A 126 4.65 23.75 -13.57
#